data_aacf7b63051af1ff434ee0140cb5f4a5
#
_entry.id   aacf7b63051af1ff434ee0140cb5f4a5
#
_cell.length_a   1.000
_cell.length_b   1.000
_cell.length_c   1.000
_cell.angle_alpha   90.00
_cell.angle_beta   90.00
_cell.angle_gamma   90.00
#
_symmetry.space_group_name_H-M   'P 1'
#
loop_
_entity.id
_entity.type
_entity.pdbx_description
1 polymer ?
#
loop_
_entity_poly.entity_id
_entity_poly.type
_entity_poly.pdbx_seq_one_letter_code
_entity_poly.pdbx_strand_id
1 'polypeptide(L)'
;MTHQQQVPIRTQGHGDMHDLTAQVKKVVADSGVRRGTVNIFNVGSTAAVGTIEFEPGLQGDLPAVLDRLIPASRSYGHEQAWHDGNAHSHLQATLLGPSLTVPIADGKPVLGAWQQIFHLECDVRGRDRTVVITVVGE
;
A
#
# COMPACT_ATOMS: atom_id res chain seq x y z
N MET A 1 -12.33 -8.39 19.75
CA MET A 1 -12.92 -7.16 19.20
C MET A 1 -12.44 -6.95 17.79
N THR A 2 -13.28 -6.44 16.93
CA THR A 2 -12.94 -6.07 15.56
C THR A 2 -13.35 -4.63 15.29
N HIS A 3 -12.47 -3.84 14.72
CA HIS A 3 -12.73 -2.46 14.34
C HIS A 3 -12.21 -2.24 12.93
N GLN A 4 -12.98 -1.60 12.07
CA GLN A 4 -12.61 -1.43 10.67
C GLN A 4 -12.96 -0.02 10.19
N GLN A 5 -12.06 0.57 9.42
CA GLN A 5 -12.27 1.87 8.82
C GLN A 5 -11.75 1.88 7.40
N GLN A 6 -12.47 2.54 6.52
CA GLN A 6 -12.04 2.82 5.14
C GLN A 6 -11.37 4.20 5.10
N VAL A 7 -10.25 4.27 4.43
CA VAL A 7 -9.50 5.53 4.23
C VAL A 7 -9.42 5.79 2.72
N PRO A 8 -10.00 6.90 2.24
CA PRO A 8 -9.85 7.27 0.83
C PRO A 8 -8.50 7.92 0.59
N ILE A 9 -7.89 7.60 -0.55
CA ILE A 9 -6.63 8.19 -0.99
C ILE A 9 -6.80 8.58 -2.46
N ARG A 10 -6.41 9.81 -2.82
CA ARG A 10 -6.32 10.21 -4.21
C ARG A 10 -4.86 10.23 -4.63
N THR A 11 -4.53 9.43 -5.65
CA THR A 11 -3.15 9.32 -6.15
C THR A 11 -2.95 10.15 -7.41
N GLN A 12 -1.69 10.44 -7.72
CA GLN A 12 -1.31 11.22 -8.90
C GLN A 12 -0.97 10.35 -10.11
N GLY A 13 -0.64 9.07 -9.88
CA GLY A 13 -0.25 8.15 -10.93
C GLY A 13 0.96 7.32 -10.54
N HIS A 14 1.60 6.74 -11.53
CA HIS A 14 2.69 5.79 -11.35
C HIS A 14 3.81 6.34 -10.45
N GLY A 15 4.14 5.57 -9.42
CA GLY A 15 5.21 5.92 -8.48
C GLY A 15 4.79 6.84 -7.34
N ASP A 16 3.55 7.34 -7.33
CA ASP A 16 3.08 8.19 -6.23
C ASP A 16 2.96 7.36 -4.94
N MET A 17 3.65 7.80 -3.89
CA MET A 17 3.73 7.08 -2.63
C MET A 17 3.17 7.95 -1.50
N HIS A 18 2.26 7.37 -0.73
CA HIS A 18 1.65 8.01 0.43
C HIS A 18 2.08 7.33 1.72
N ASP A 19 2.37 8.10 2.75
CA ASP A 19 2.62 7.60 4.10
C ASP A 19 1.29 7.42 4.83
N LEU A 20 0.94 6.18 5.17
CA LEU A 20 -0.29 5.84 5.88
C LEU A 20 -0.10 5.68 7.38
N THR A 21 1.11 5.87 7.89
CA THR A 21 1.43 5.53 9.28
C THR A 21 0.55 6.27 10.27
N ALA A 22 0.31 7.57 10.08
CA ALA A 22 -0.53 8.36 10.99
C ALA A 22 -1.98 7.88 11.00
N GLN A 23 -2.56 7.58 9.83
CA GLN A 23 -3.93 7.05 9.74
C GLN A 23 -4.04 5.69 10.41
N VAL A 24 -3.06 4.80 10.21
CA VAL A 24 -3.06 3.48 10.84
C VAL A 24 -2.97 3.60 12.35
N LYS A 25 -2.07 4.44 12.86
CA LYS A 25 -1.95 4.71 14.30
C LYS A 25 -3.26 5.22 14.89
N LYS A 26 -3.94 6.11 14.18
CA LYS A 26 -5.21 6.67 14.62
C LYS A 26 -6.30 5.59 14.70
N VAL A 27 -6.42 4.75 13.67
CA VAL A 27 -7.42 3.66 13.64
C VAL A 27 -7.16 2.68 14.78
N VAL A 28 -5.90 2.33 15.03
CA VAL A 28 -5.53 1.45 16.16
C VAL A 28 -5.91 2.11 17.50
N ALA A 29 -5.60 3.38 17.69
CA ALA A 29 -5.95 4.10 18.91
C ALA A 29 -7.47 4.17 19.11
N ASP A 30 -8.21 4.49 18.05
CA ASP A 30 -9.68 4.58 18.11
C ASP A 30 -10.34 3.22 18.40
N SER A 31 -9.70 2.12 18.02
CA SER A 31 -10.22 0.77 18.28
C SER A 31 -10.19 0.39 19.77
N GLY A 32 -9.30 0.98 20.54
CA GLY A 32 -9.07 0.61 21.94
C GLY A 32 -8.31 -0.71 22.11
N VAL A 33 -7.94 -1.39 21.03
CA VAL A 33 -7.19 -2.65 21.09
C VAL A 33 -5.78 -2.39 21.60
N ARG A 34 -5.39 -3.13 22.64
CA ARG A 34 -4.08 -3.02 23.25
C ARG A 34 -3.09 -4.03 22.68
N ARG A 35 -3.58 -5.20 22.30
CA ARG A 35 -2.77 -6.30 21.76
C ARG A 35 -3.54 -7.05 20.68
N GLY A 36 -2.92 -7.24 19.53
CA GLY A 36 -3.54 -7.89 18.39
C GLY A 36 -2.80 -7.60 17.10
N THR A 37 -3.54 -7.41 16.03
CA THR A 37 -2.99 -7.07 14.71
C THR A 37 -3.82 -5.99 14.03
N VAL A 38 -3.17 -5.22 13.18
CA VAL A 38 -3.82 -4.32 12.23
C VAL A 38 -3.47 -4.75 10.82
N ASN A 39 -4.48 -4.91 9.98
CA ASN A 39 -4.32 -5.19 8.55
C ASN A 39 -4.62 -3.93 7.75
N ILE A 40 -3.77 -3.64 6.78
CA ILE A 40 -3.91 -2.55 5.83
C ILE A 40 -4.06 -3.19 4.45
N PHE A 41 -5.17 -2.92 3.76
CA PHE A 41 -5.47 -3.55 2.48
C PHE A 41 -5.87 -2.51 1.45
N ASN A 42 -5.18 -2.50 0.31
CA ASN A 42 -5.59 -1.70 -0.85
C ASN A 42 -6.65 -2.43 -1.66
N VAL A 43 -7.79 -1.81 -1.86
CA VAL A 43 -8.85 -2.33 -2.73
C VAL A 43 -8.54 -1.89 -4.16
N GLY A 44 -8.09 -2.83 -4.98
CA GLY A 44 -7.69 -2.57 -6.36
C GLY A 44 -6.47 -3.40 -6.76
N SER A 45 -6.29 -3.59 -8.05
CA SER A 45 -5.28 -4.51 -8.60
C SER A 45 -4.01 -3.82 -9.10
N THR A 46 -3.90 -2.50 -8.96
CA THR A 46 -2.78 -1.72 -9.52
C THR A 46 -2.11 -0.81 -8.50
N ALA A 47 -2.25 -1.11 -7.21
CA ALA A 47 -1.52 -0.43 -6.14
C ALA A 47 -1.14 -1.43 -5.06
N ALA A 48 -0.19 -1.03 -4.22
CA ALA A 48 0.38 -1.91 -3.21
C ALA A 48 0.57 -1.17 -1.88
N VAL A 49 0.70 -1.94 -0.81
CA VAL A 49 1.05 -1.44 0.53
C VAL A 49 2.25 -2.21 1.07
N GLY A 50 3.04 -1.57 1.90
CA GLY A 50 4.20 -2.19 2.53
C GLY A 50 4.82 -1.25 3.54
N THR A 51 6.05 -1.55 3.95
CA THR A 51 6.81 -0.69 4.84
C THR A 51 8.12 -0.26 4.20
N ILE A 52 8.52 0.97 4.48
CA ILE A 52 9.76 1.56 3.98
C ILE A 52 10.16 2.71 4.90
N GLU A 53 11.42 3.09 4.94
CA GLU A 53 11.78 4.41 5.43
C GLU A 53 11.25 5.44 4.43
N PHE A 54 10.34 6.29 4.89
CA PHE A 54 9.66 7.25 4.01
C PHE A 54 10.51 8.50 3.84
N GLU A 55 11.57 8.39 3.02
CA GLU A 55 12.48 9.47 2.71
C GLU A 55 12.59 9.65 1.19
N PRO A 56 12.95 10.86 0.70
CA PRO A 56 12.83 11.18 -0.75
C PRO A 56 13.62 10.26 -1.67
N GLY A 57 14.81 9.81 -1.25
CA GLY A 57 15.63 8.90 -2.06
C GLY A 57 14.92 7.56 -2.30
N LEU A 58 14.45 6.92 -1.22
CA LEU A 58 13.78 5.62 -1.31
C LEU A 58 12.41 5.74 -1.99
N GLN A 59 11.71 6.86 -1.83
CA GLN A 59 10.45 7.09 -2.54
C GLN A 59 10.64 7.09 -4.06
N GLY A 60 11.80 7.55 -4.53
CA GLY A 60 12.17 7.47 -5.94
C GLY A 60 12.78 6.12 -6.32
N ASP A 61 13.59 5.53 -5.46
CA ASP A 61 14.31 4.29 -5.74
C ASP A 61 13.40 3.08 -5.91
N LEU A 62 12.36 2.95 -5.08
CA LEU A 62 11.47 1.78 -5.14
C LEU A 62 10.73 1.71 -6.49
N PRO A 63 10.05 2.75 -6.95
CA PRO A 63 9.44 2.72 -8.29
C PRO A 63 10.46 2.47 -9.39
N ALA A 64 11.66 3.05 -9.30
CA ALA A 64 12.71 2.86 -10.31
C ALA A 64 13.16 1.40 -10.37
N VAL A 65 13.32 0.74 -9.23
CA VAL A 65 13.66 -0.71 -9.18
C VAL A 65 12.56 -1.54 -9.79
N LEU A 66 11.31 -1.25 -9.45
CA LEU A 66 10.16 -1.97 -10.02
C LEU A 66 10.08 -1.80 -11.53
N ASP A 67 10.35 -0.60 -12.04
CA ASP A 67 10.32 -0.34 -13.48
C ASP A 67 11.46 -1.06 -14.23
N ARG A 68 12.60 -1.30 -13.57
CA ARG A 68 13.67 -2.13 -14.15
C ARG A 68 13.33 -3.63 -14.14
N LEU A 69 12.70 -4.11 -13.07
CA LEU A 69 12.33 -5.53 -12.95
C LEU A 69 11.11 -5.87 -13.81
N ILE A 70 10.14 -4.98 -13.86
CA ILE A 70 8.85 -5.19 -14.53
C ILE A 70 8.56 -3.93 -15.36
N PRO A 71 9.23 -3.77 -16.50
CA PRO A 71 9.08 -2.56 -17.33
C PRO A 71 7.74 -2.54 -18.07
N ALA A 72 7.29 -1.34 -18.42
CA ALA A 72 6.16 -1.15 -19.31
C ALA A 72 6.45 -1.82 -20.66
N SER A 73 5.49 -2.58 -21.18
CA SER A 73 5.64 -3.30 -22.45
C SER A 73 4.29 -3.65 -23.03
N ARG A 74 4.16 -3.56 -24.34
CA ARG A 74 2.97 -4.02 -25.08
C ARG A 74 2.97 -5.52 -25.33
N SER A 75 4.05 -6.23 -24.99
CA SER A 75 4.14 -7.69 -25.21
C SER A 75 3.58 -8.52 -24.06
N TYR A 76 3.15 -7.93 -22.94
CA TYR A 76 2.46 -8.69 -21.90
C TYR A 76 1.10 -9.21 -22.39
N GLY A 77 0.70 -10.37 -21.88
CA GLY A 77 -0.60 -10.97 -22.23
C GLY A 77 -1.79 -10.07 -21.94
N HIS A 78 -1.75 -9.28 -20.86
CA HIS A 78 -2.79 -8.31 -20.52
C HIS A 78 -3.00 -7.28 -21.63
N GLU A 79 -1.93 -6.80 -22.27
CA GLU A 79 -2.00 -5.86 -23.37
C GLU A 79 -2.65 -6.46 -24.61
N GLN A 80 -2.49 -7.76 -24.81
CA GLN A 80 -3.12 -8.48 -25.92
C GLN A 80 -4.65 -8.56 -25.74
N ALA A 81 -5.11 -8.59 -24.48
CA ALA A 81 -6.55 -8.70 -24.16
C ALA A 81 -7.23 -7.34 -24.05
N TRP A 82 -6.59 -6.36 -23.39
CA TRP A 82 -7.23 -5.12 -22.96
C TRP A 82 -6.67 -3.84 -23.60
N HIS A 83 -5.41 -3.84 -24.03
CA HIS A 83 -4.73 -2.71 -24.69
C HIS A 83 -4.70 -1.41 -23.87
N ASP A 84 -4.78 -1.47 -22.54
CA ASP A 84 -4.84 -0.28 -21.67
C ASP A 84 -3.49 0.19 -21.12
N GLY A 85 -2.42 -0.50 -21.48
CA GLY A 85 -1.05 -0.05 -21.20
C GLY A 85 -0.60 -0.19 -19.75
N ASN A 86 -1.32 -0.96 -18.91
CA ASN A 86 -1.01 -1.06 -17.49
C ASN A 86 -0.70 -2.47 -16.99
N ALA A 87 -0.27 -3.38 -17.87
CA ALA A 87 0.10 -4.74 -17.46
C ALA A 87 1.21 -4.73 -16.41
N HIS A 88 2.24 -3.92 -16.61
CA HIS A 88 3.34 -3.77 -15.63
C HIS A 88 2.84 -3.25 -14.28
N SER A 89 1.80 -2.41 -14.27
CA SER A 89 1.17 -1.90 -13.05
C SER A 89 0.57 -3.02 -12.21
N HIS A 90 -0.18 -3.92 -12.84
CA HIS A 90 -0.73 -5.12 -12.18
C HIS A 90 0.36 -6.01 -11.62
N LEU A 91 1.40 -6.25 -12.41
CA LEU A 91 2.49 -7.15 -12.02
C LEU A 91 3.33 -6.57 -10.88
N GLN A 92 3.64 -5.28 -10.91
CA GLN A 92 4.35 -4.60 -9.83
C GLN A 92 3.54 -4.62 -8.54
N ALA A 93 2.23 -4.31 -8.62
CA ALA A 93 1.34 -4.33 -7.48
C ALA A 93 1.23 -5.74 -6.88
N THR A 94 1.12 -6.76 -7.73
CA THR A 94 1.07 -8.17 -7.29
C THR A 94 2.36 -8.60 -6.62
N LEU A 95 3.51 -8.17 -7.14
CA LEU A 95 4.82 -8.52 -6.57
C LEU A 95 4.97 -7.96 -5.15
N LEU A 96 4.60 -6.71 -4.92
CA LEU A 96 4.65 -6.08 -3.60
C LEU A 96 3.53 -6.55 -2.68
N GLY A 97 2.35 -6.74 -3.24
CA GLY A 97 1.15 -7.17 -2.53
C GLY A 97 0.23 -6.02 -2.09
N PRO A 98 -1.07 -6.31 -1.99
CA PRO A 98 -2.07 -5.33 -1.59
C PRO A 98 -2.29 -5.27 -0.08
N SER A 99 -1.65 -6.13 0.70
CA SER A 99 -1.98 -6.37 2.11
C SER A 99 -0.72 -6.35 2.96
N LEU A 100 -0.85 -5.71 4.12
CA LEU A 100 0.19 -5.67 5.14
C LEU A 100 -0.46 -5.89 6.50
N THR A 101 0.11 -6.78 7.31
CA THR A 101 -0.33 -6.96 8.70
C THR A 101 0.79 -6.60 9.65
N VAL A 102 0.46 -5.76 10.64
CA VAL A 102 1.40 -5.28 11.65
C VAL A 102 0.89 -5.67 13.03
N PRO A 103 1.74 -6.21 13.92
CA PRO A 103 1.33 -6.48 15.30
C PRO A 103 0.99 -5.19 16.05
N ILE A 104 0.10 -5.32 17.04
CA ILE A 104 -0.23 -4.24 17.98
C ILE A 104 0.25 -4.66 19.37
N ALA A 105 0.99 -3.76 20.02
CA ALA A 105 1.39 -3.90 21.41
C ALA A 105 1.23 -2.55 22.10
N ASP A 106 0.73 -2.58 23.33
CA ASP A 106 0.47 -1.37 24.13
C ASP A 106 -0.37 -0.32 23.40
N GLY A 107 -1.31 -0.77 22.56
CA GLY A 107 -2.21 0.10 21.83
C GLY A 107 -1.59 0.79 20.61
N LYS A 108 -0.43 0.32 20.15
CA LYS A 108 0.29 0.93 19.03
C LYS A 108 0.75 -0.12 18.02
N PRO A 109 0.79 0.19 16.72
CA PRO A 109 1.46 -0.68 15.75
C PRO A 109 2.94 -0.82 16.11
N VAL A 110 3.44 -2.05 16.04
CA VAL A 110 4.86 -2.34 16.33
C VAL A 110 5.66 -2.09 15.06
N LEU A 111 6.26 -0.92 14.97
CA LEU A 111 7.09 -0.50 13.84
C LEU A 111 8.47 -0.07 14.32
N GLY A 112 9.48 -0.30 13.49
CA GLY A 112 10.80 0.28 13.71
C GLY A 112 10.74 1.81 13.62
N ALA A 113 11.73 2.49 14.20
CA ALA A 113 11.78 3.97 14.24
C ALA A 113 11.74 4.59 12.83
N TRP A 114 12.34 3.92 11.85
CA TRP A 114 12.41 4.38 10.46
C TRP A 114 11.50 3.58 9.53
N GLN A 115 10.54 2.85 10.08
CA GLN A 115 9.65 1.98 9.31
C GLN A 115 8.27 2.63 9.24
N GLN A 116 7.92 3.13 8.07
CA GLN A 116 6.62 3.73 7.79
C GLN A 116 5.80 2.82 6.88
N ILE A 117 4.48 2.91 7.02
CA ILE A 117 3.54 2.17 6.18
C ILE A 117 3.24 3.01 4.95
N PHE A 118 3.51 2.47 3.76
CA PHE A 118 3.27 3.20 2.52
C PHE A 118 2.14 2.58 1.69
N HIS A 119 1.53 3.44 0.88
CA HIS A 119 0.71 3.07 -0.27
C HIS A 119 1.43 3.52 -1.53
N LEU A 120 1.64 2.62 -2.47
CA LEU A 120 2.31 2.92 -3.75
C LEU A 120 1.33 2.75 -4.90
N GLU A 121 1.12 3.82 -5.68
CA GLU A 121 0.37 3.77 -6.92
C GLU A 121 1.24 3.17 -8.02
N CYS A 122 0.78 2.06 -8.62
CA CYS A 122 1.48 1.41 -9.71
C CYS A 122 0.81 1.63 -11.07
N ASP A 123 -0.43 2.13 -11.09
CA ASP A 123 -1.14 2.40 -12.34
C ASP A 123 -0.52 3.57 -13.11
N VAL A 124 -0.83 3.64 -14.38
CA VAL A 124 -0.29 4.67 -15.29
C VAL A 124 -0.97 6.03 -15.12
N ARG A 125 -2.05 6.10 -14.35
CA ARG A 125 -2.77 7.33 -14.06
C ARG A 125 -3.17 7.43 -12.60
N GLY A 126 -3.54 8.64 -12.16
CA GLY A 126 -4.09 8.86 -10.82
C GLY A 126 -5.41 8.12 -10.62
N ARG A 127 -5.64 7.66 -9.40
CA ARG A 127 -6.82 6.88 -9.02
C ARG A 127 -7.38 7.38 -7.70
N ASP A 128 -8.69 7.21 -7.53
CA ASP A 128 -9.32 7.27 -6.22
C ASP A 128 -9.23 5.87 -5.61
N ARG A 129 -8.42 5.74 -4.56
CA ARG A 129 -8.16 4.46 -3.88
C ARG A 129 -8.93 4.39 -2.57
N THR A 130 -9.30 3.18 -2.20
CA THR A 130 -9.83 2.87 -0.87
C THR A 130 -8.87 1.93 -0.18
N VAL A 131 -8.40 2.31 0.99
CA VAL A 131 -7.60 1.46 1.87
C VAL A 131 -8.47 1.05 3.05
N VAL A 132 -8.58 -0.24 3.29
CA VAL A 132 -9.34 -0.79 4.41
C VAL A 132 -8.36 -1.13 5.53
N ILE A 133 -8.57 -0.55 6.70
CA ILE A 133 -7.75 -0.79 7.89
C ILE A 133 -8.59 -1.55 8.89
N THR A 134 -8.19 -2.77 9.22
CA THR A 134 -8.91 -3.67 10.11
C THR A 134 -8.06 -4.01 11.33
N VAL A 135 -8.59 -3.78 12.51
CA VAL A 135 -7.93 -4.08 13.79
C VAL A 135 -8.66 -5.25 14.43
N VAL A 136 -7.91 -6.26 14.85
CA VAL A 136 -8.42 -7.42 15.57
C VAL A 136 -7.57 -7.65 16.80
N GLY A 137 -8.21 -7.80 17.95
CA GLY A 137 -7.48 -8.04 19.20
C GLY A 137 -8.30 -7.73 20.44
N GLU A 138 -7.59 -7.53 21.54
CA GLU A 138 -8.17 -7.29 22.88
C GLU A 138 -7.53 -6.11 23.61
#